data_280f11961b82988c64438c5f414f0d70
#
_entry.id   280f11961b82988c64438c5f414f0d70
#
_cell.length_a   1.000
_cell.length_b   1.000
_cell.length_c   1.000
_cell.angle_alpha   90.00
_cell.angle_beta   90.00
_cell.angle_gamma   90.00
#
_symmetry.space_group_name_H-M   'P 1'
#
loop_
_entity.id
_entity.type
_entity.pdbx_description
1 polymer ?
#
loop_
_entity_poly.entity_id
_entity_poly.type
_entity_poly.pdbx_seq_one_letter_code
_entity_poly.pdbx_strand_id
1 'polypeptide(L)'
;MNIKNLDWDKTKGLLPAVIQNWQSGRVLMLGFMNQDALEKTVQTELVTFWSRSRKSLWTKGETSGNYLDLKEIKVDCDGDTLLVLVNPRGPVCHQGTLSCFFEDSEFVALEFLGYLERLIKNRRTEMPADSYTTALFKQGISEMSKKLGEEVVEVIISVTEGKNRSIEETADLLYHL
;
A
#
# COMPACT_ATOMS: atom_id res chain seq x y z
N MET A 1 -17.16 -10.35 -3.84
CA MET A 1 -15.91 -11.08 -3.53
C MET A 1 -16.07 -12.53 -3.93
N ASN A 2 -15.16 -13.07 -4.75
CA ASN A 2 -15.24 -14.48 -5.16
C ASN A 2 -14.27 -15.30 -4.30
N ILE A 3 -14.68 -15.63 -3.06
CA ILE A 3 -13.91 -16.45 -2.12
C ILE A 3 -14.36 -17.90 -2.32
N LYS A 4 -14.16 -18.45 -3.52
CA LYS A 4 -14.49 -19.84 -3.84
C LYS A 4 -13.21 -20.65 -3.88
N ASN A 5 -13.31 -21.93 -3.56
CA ASN A 5 -12.24 -22.93 -3.64
C ASN A 5 -11.12 -22.80 -2.59
N LEU A 6 -11.48 -22.51 -1.34
CA LEU A 6 -10.55 -22.57 -0.22
C LEU A 6 -10.35 -24.02 0.23
N ASP A 7 -9.08 -24.45 0.32
CA ASP A 7 -8.69 -25.78 0.79
C ASP A 7 -8.44 -25.76 2.32
N TRP A 8 -9.53 -25.77 3.08
CA TRP A 8 -9.47 -25.81 4.54
C TRP A 8 -8.86 -27.11 5.07
N ASP A 9 -8.98 -28.21 4.35
CA ASP A 9 -8.49 -29.52 4.78
C ASP A 9 -6.96 -29.57 4.74
N LYS A 10 -6.34 -29.03 3.69
CA LYS A 10 -4.89 -28.93 3.54
C LYS A 10 -4.24 -28.16 4.70
N THR A 11 -4.92 -27.15 5.22
CA THR A 11 -4.44 -26.27 6.29
C THR A 11 -5.01 -26.61 7.67
N LYS A 12 -5.71 -27.74 7.80
CA LYS A 12 -6.35 -28.17 9.06
C LYS A 12 -7.30 -27.10 9.63
N GLY A 13 -8.04 -26.43 8.74
CA GLY A 13 -9.03 -25.41 9.10
C GLY A 13 -8.48 -24.01 9.42
N LEU A 14 -7.19 -23.76 9.21
CA LEU A 14 -6.57 -22.45 9.46
C LEU A 14 -5.75 -21.98 8.28
N LEU A 15 -6.29 -21.06 7.49
CA LEU A 15 -5.57 -20.44 6.38
C LEU A 15 -4.63 -19.33 6.89
N PRO A 16 -3.37 -19.31 6.47
CA PRO A 16 -2.53 -18.13 6.61
C PRO A 16 -3.13 -16.97 5.82
N ALA A 17 -3.13 -15.79 6.42
CA ALA A 17 -3.61 -14.56 5.82
C ALA A 17 -2.48 -13.52 5.83
N VAL A 18 -1.93 -13.24 4.65
CA VAL A 18 -0.97 -12.17 4.44
C VAL A 18 -1.73 -10.86 4.33
N ILE A 19 -1.46 -9.93 5.22
CA ILE A 19 -2.09 -8.62 5.25
C ILE A 19 -1.20 -7.62 4.55
N GLN A 20 -1.75 -6.95 3.53
CA GLN A 20 -1.03 -6.01 2.71
C GLN A 20 -1.78 -4.68 2.63
N ASN A 21 -1.06 -3.58 2.75
CA ASN A 21 -1.63 -2.26 2.49
C ASN A 21 -1.98 -2.15 1.00
N TRP A 22 -3.27 -1.92 0.70
CA TRP A 22 -3.77 -1.90 -0.67
C TRP A 22 -3.22 -0.74 -1.52
N GLN A 23 -2.75 0.33 -0.86
CA GLN A 23 -2.22 1.51 -1.53
C GLN A 23 -0.72 1.41 -1.77
N SER A 24 0.05 1.05 -0.74
CA SER A 24 1.51 1.04 -0.81
C SER A 24 2.09 -0.29 -1.27
N GLY A 25 1.31 -1.38 -1.20
CA GLY A 25 1.80 -2.73 -1.43
C GLY A 25 2.65 -3.29 -0.28
N ARG A 26 2.84 -2.52 0.82
CA ARG A 26 3.61 -2.97 1.98
C ARG A 26 2.91 -4.14 2.66
N VAL A 27 3.65 -5.22 2.90
CA VAL A 27 3.18 -6.31 3.76
C VAL A 27 3.20 -5.82 5.22
N LEU A 28 2.06 -5.93 5.90
CA LEU A 28 1.88 -5.38 7.24
C LEU A 28 2.06 -6.40 8.34
N MET A 29 1.45 -7.56 8.19
CA MET A 29 1.52 -8.67 9.13
C MET A 29 1.05 -9.97 8.49
N LEU A 30 1.23 -11.08 9.20
CA LEU A 30 0.60 -12.35 8.90
C LEU A 30 -0.25 -12.77 10.09
N GLY A 31 -1.46 -13.23 9.82
CA GLY A 31 -2.35 -13.85 10.78
C GLY A 31 -2.92 -15.17 10.28
N PHE A 32 -3.83 -15.78 11.05
CA PHE A 32 -4.51 -16.99 10.64
C PHE A 32 -6.02 -16.76 10.71
N MET A 33 -6.75 -17.29 9.74
CA MET A 33 -8.20 -17.25 9.70
C MET A 33 -8.76 -18.66 9.62
N ASN A 34 -9.76 -18.95 10.46
CA ASN A 34 -10.69 -20.05 10.23
C ASN A 34 -11.90 -19.52 9.43
N GLN A 35 -12.84 -20.37 9.11
CA GLN A 35 -14.03 -19.97 8.36
C GLN A 35 -14.80 -18.85 9.05
N ASP A 36 -15.03 -18.92 10.37
CA ASP A 36 -15.74 -17.90 11.14
C ASP A 36 -15.02 -16.54 11.11
N ALA A 37 -13.66 -16.54 11.17
CA ALA A 37 -12.85 -15.32 11.08
C ALA A 37 -12.99 -14.67 9.72
N LEU A 38 -12.96 -15.46 8.66
CA LEU A 38 -13.14 -14.99 7.29
C LEU A 38 -14.53 -14.41 7.06
N GLU A 39 -15.58 -15.15 7.48
CA GLU A 39 -16.97 -14.70 7.38
C GLU A 39 -17.18 -13.39 8.14
N LYS A 40 -16.68 -13.30 9.39
CA LYS A 40 -16.76 -12.07 10.17
C LYS A 40 -16.02 -10.91 9.53
N THR A 41 -14.84 -11.16 8.94
CA THR A 41 -14.08 -10.14 8.21
C THR A 41 -14.89 -9.58 7.05
N VAL A 42 -15.55 -10.43 6.26
CA VAL A 42 -16.38 -10.01 5.12
C VAL A 42 -17.63 -9.25 5.57
N GLN A 43 -18.30 -9.72 6.66
CA GLN A 43 -19.52 -9.10 7.17
C GLN A 43 -19.28 -7.71 7.79
N THR A 44 -18.18 -7.57 8.53
CA THR A 44 -17.90 -6.33 9.27
C THR A 44 -16.98 -5.37 8.54
N GLU A 45 -16.38 -5.81 7.41
CA GLU A 45 -15.33 -5.11 6.69
C GLU A 45 -14.09 -4.78 7.57
N LEU A 46 -13.95 -5.43 8.72
CA LEU A 46 -12.81 -5.30 9.63
C LEU A 46 -12.09 -6.64 9.76
N VAL A 47 -10.77 -6.63 9.56
CA VAL A 47 -9.97 -7.86 9.56
C VAL A 47 -10.02 -8.54 10.91
N THR A 48 -10.54 -9.75 10.91
CA THR A 48 -10.67 -10.64 12.09
C THR A 48 -9.84 -11.91 11.85
N PHE A 49 -9.11 -12.32 12.85
CA PHE A 49 -8.27 -13.50 12.86
C PHE A 49 -8.77 -14.55 13.84
N TRP A 50 -8.27 -15.76 13.68
CA TRP A 50 -8.32 -16.79 14.70
C TRP A 50 -7.02 -16.79 15.51
N SER A 51 -7.13 -16.52 16.81
CA SER A 51 -6.00 -16.61 17.74
C SER A 51 -5.71 -18.08 18.09
N ARG A 52 -4.58 -18.61 17.62
CA ARG A 52 -4.16 -19.99 17.90
C ARG A 52 -3.90 -20.25 19.39
N SER A 53 -3.38 -19.24 20.11
CA SER A 53 -3.09 -19.34 21.54
C SER A 53 -4.34 -19.20 22.42
N ARG A 54 -5.24 -18.25 22.09
CA ARG A 54 -6.47 -17.98 22.84
C ARG A 54 -7.66 -18.86 22.41
N LYS A 55 -7.53 -19.53 21.24
CA LYS A 55 -8.59 -20.32 20.61
C LYS A 55 -9.91 -19.53 20.47
N SER A 56 -9.80 -18.30 20.01
CA SER A 56 -10.93 -17.37 19.87
C SER A 56 -10.72 -16.42 18.68
N LEU A 57 -11.84 -15.86 18.21
CA LEU A 57 -11.80 -14.79 17.21
C LEU A 57 -11.19 -13.52 17.83
N TRP A 58 -10.45 -12.79 17.02
CA TRP A 58 -9.81 -11.54 17.39
C TRP A 58 -9.86 -10.56 16.21
N THR A 59 -10.55 -9.43 16.38
CA THR A 59 -10.57 -8.37 15.37
C THR A 59 -9.36 -7.45 15.59
N LYS A 60 -8.55 -7.29 14.57
CA LYS A 60 -7.36 -6.42 14.64
C LYS A 60 -7.79 -4.99 14.94
N GLY A 61 -7.22 -4.42 16.00
CA GLY A 61 -7.56 -3.07 16.46
C GLY A 61 -8.63 -3.01 17.54
N GLU A 62 -9.25 -4.10 17.95
CA GLU A 62 -10.32 -4.10 18.97
C GLU A 62 -9.90 -3.49 20.32
N THR A 63 -8.59 -3.53 20.63
CA THR A 63 -8.05 -2.94 21.87
C THR A 63 -7.34 -1.62 21.62
N SER A 64 -6.62 -1.48 20.48
CA SER A 64 -5.78 -0.32 20.18
C SER A 64 -6.48 0.79 19.39
N GLY A 65 -7.64 0.51 18.80
CA GLY A 65 -8.29 1.41 17.84
C GLY A 65 -7.69 1.35 16.41
N ASN A 66 -6.54 0.70 16.23
CA ASN A 66 -5.85 0.59 14.94
C ASN A 66 -6.44 -0.55 14.12
N TYR A 67 -7.65 -0.36 13.62
CA TYR A 67 -8.36 -1.32 12.78
C TYR A 67 -7.73 -1.43 11.38
N LEU A 68 -8.02 -2.53 10.71
CA LEU A 68 -7.68 -2.77 9.31
C LEU A 68 -8.98 -2.87 8.51
N ASP A 69 -9.27 -1.82 7.72
CA ASP A 69 -10.44 -1.80 6.86
C ASP A 69 -10.20 -2.68 5.64
N LEU A 70 -11.05 -3.66 5.43
CA LEU A 70 -10.97 -4.58 4.30
C LEU A 70 -11.22 -3.84 2.97
N LYS A 71 -10.37 -4.12 1.98
CA LYS A 71 -10.55 -3.67 0.59
C LYS A 71 -10.81 -4.83 -0.35
N GLU A 72 -10.00 -5.86 -0.29
CA GLU A 72 -10.13 -7.03 -1.16
C GLU A 72 -9.53 -8.26 -0.48
N ILE A 73 -10.04 -9.44 -0.80
CA ILE A 73 -9.43 -10.72 -0.44
C ILE A 73 -9.18 -11.49 -1.74
N LYS A 74 -7.95 -11.94 -1.90
CA LYS A 74 -7.51 -12.84 -2.98
C LYS A 74 -7.10 -14.17 -2.39
N VAL A 75 -7.39 -15.22 -3.12
CA VAL A 75 -7.00 -16.60 -2.78
C VAL A 75 -5.83 -16.95 -3.70
N ASP A 76 -4.85 -17.65 -3.20
CA ASP A 76 -3.73 -18.12 -4.01
C ASP A 76 -4.13 -19.25 -4.98
N CYS A 77 -3.16 -19.78 -5.72
CA CYS A 77 -3.43 -20.69 -6.84
C CYS A 77 -3.94 -22.09 -6.41
N ASP A 78 -3.64 -22.52 -5.21
CA ASP A 78 -4.03 -23.83 -4.68
C ASP A 78 -4.97 -23.75 -3.45
N GLY A 79 -5.48 -22.54 -3.14
CA GLY A 79 -6.58 -22.34 -2.21
C GLY A 79 -6.20 -22.40 -0.73
N ASP A 80 -4.92 -22.37 -0.39
CA ASP A 80 -4.46 -22.58 0.98
C ASP A 80 -3.90 -21.31 1.67
N THR A 81 -3.89 -20.16 0.97
CA THR A 81 -3.40 -18.89 1.51
C THR A 81 -4.30 -17.72 1.07
N LEU A 82 -4.51 -16.76 1.97
CA LEU A 82 -5.23 -15.53 1.70
C LEU A 82 -4.27 -14.34 1.59
N LEU A 83 -4.43 -13.54 0.53
CA LEU A 83 -3.91 -12.18 0.47
C LEU A 83 -5.06 -11.22 0.78
N VAL A 84 -4.95 -10.51 1.90
CA VAL A 84 -5.96 -9.58 2.39
C VAL A 84 -5.45 -8.15 2.22
N LEU A 85 -6.03 -7.43 1.26
CA LEU A 85 -5.72 -6.04 0.99
C LEU A 85 -6.54 -5.15 1.93
N VAL A 86 -5.86 -4.25 2.64
CA VAL A 86 -6.46 -3.44 3.69
C VAL A 86 -6.05 -1.97 3.62
N ASN A 87 -6.87 -1.11 4.23
CA ASN A 87 -6.49 0.24 4.60
C ASN A 87 -6.28 0.30 6.13
N PRO A 88 -5.04 0.41 6.63
CA PRO A 88 -4.79 0.50 8.07
C PRO A 88 -5.18 1.88 8.60
N ARG A 89 -5.88 1.93 9.76
CA ARG A 89 -6.23 3.18 10.46
C ARG A 89 -5.09 3.72 11.32
N GLY A 90 -3.99 2.98 11.47
CA GLY A 90 -2.83 3.35 12.28
C GLY A 90 -1.79 2.24 12.30
N PRO A 91 -0.80 2.31 13.20
CA PRO A 91 0.25 1.32 13.35
C PRO A 91 -0.30 -0.11 13.51
N VAL A 92 0.24 -1.05 12.74
CA VAL A 92 -0.24 -2.44 12.74
C VAL A 92 0.47 -3.27 13.78
N CYS A 93 1.77 -3.05 13.98
CA CYS A 93 2.55 -3.78 14.95
C CYS A 93 2.22 -3.34 16.39
N HIS A 94 2.28 -4.29 17.35
CA HIS A 94 2.12 -4.00 18.78
C HIS A 94 3.26 -3.13 19.35
N GLN A 95 4.38 -3.03 18.63
CA GLN A 95 5.50 -2.14 18.96
C GLN A 95 5.30 -0.70 18.48
N GLY A 96 4.17 -0.40 17.82
CA GLY A 96 3.84 0.93 17.31
C GLY A 96 4.32 1.21 15.90
N THR A 97 4.96 0.26 15.21
CA THR A 97 5.40 0.39 13.82
C THR A 97 4.27 0.10 12.82
N LEU A 98 4.39 0.66 11.61
CA LEU A 98 3.40 0.47 10.54
C LEU A 98 3.30 -1.00 10.08
N SER A 99 4.38 -1.76 10.19
CA SER A 99 4.46 -3.17 9.79
C SER A 99 5.14 -4.00 10.87
N CYS A 100 4.83 -5.31 10.93
CA CYS A 100 5.52 -6.27 11.78
C CYS A 100 6.87 -6.72 11.19
N PHE A 101 7.18 -6.37 9.96
CA PHE A 101 8.35 -6.88 9.23
C PHE A 101 9.43 -5.83 8.97
N PHE A 102 9.09 -4.54 9.04
CA PHE A 102 9.97 -3.44 8.64
C PHE A 102 9.98 -2.36 9.71
N GLU A 103 11.11 -1.69 9.86
CA GLU A 103 11.18 -0.44 10.60
C GLU A 103 10.51 0.68 9.78
N ASP A 104 9.94 1.68 10.46
CA ASP A 104 9.20 2.76 9.79
C ASP A 104 10.08 3.64 8.90
N SER A 105 11.40 3.61 9.12
CA SER A 105 12.42 4.29 8.30
C SER A 105 12.77 3.53 7.01
N GLU A 106 12.38 2.26 6.89
CA GLU A 106 12.64 1.48 5.69
C GLU A 106 11.58 1.75 4.63
N PHE A 107 11.93 2.57 3.64
CA PHE A 107 11.10 2.72 2.45
C PHE A 107 11.23 1.48 1.57
N VAL A 108 10.12 0.83 1.28
CA VAL A 108 10.06 -0.05 0.11
C VAL A 108 10.08 0.86 -1.11
N ALA A 109 11.09 0.77 -1.97
CA ALA A 109 11.35 1.72 -3.06
C ALA A 109 10.12 2.00 -3.95
N LEU A 110 9.25 1.01 -4.18
CA LEU A 110 8.00 1.17 -4.94
C LEU A 110 6.88 1.88 -4.15
N GLU A 111 6.96 1.93 -2.83
CA GLU A 111 5.94 2.57 -2.00
C GLU A 111 5.90 4.08 -2.19
N PHE A 112 7.07 4.69 -2.34
CA PHE A 112 7.19 6.13 -2.61
C PHE A 112 6.58 6.51 -3.96
N LEU A 113 6.80 5.75 -5.02
CA LEU A 113 6.19 6.01 -6.33
C LEU A 113 4.66 5.92 -6.28
N GLY A 114 4.11 4.92 -5.60
CA GLY A 114 2.67 4.83 -5.38
C GLY A 114 2.11 5.96 -4.52
N TYR A 115 2.86 6.46 -3.54
CA TYR A 115 2.51 7.66 -2.78
C TYR A 115 2.51 8.91 -3.67
N LEU A 116 3.56 9.09 -4.46
CA LEU A 116 3.72 10.24 -5.37
C LEU A 116 2.58 10.28 -6.40
N GLU A 117 2.25 9.15 -7.03
CA GLU A 117 1.14 9.05 -7.97
C GLU A 117 -0.20 9.49 -7.32
N ARG A 118 -0.47 9.02 -6.10
CA ARG A 118 -1.70 9.42 -5.37
C ARG A 118 -1.69 10.91 -5.01
N LEU A 119 -0.55 11.43 -4.58
CA LEU A 119 -0.41 12.85 -4.26
C LEU A 119 -0.71 13.71 -5.48
N ILE A 120 -0.16 13.37 -6.65
CA ILE A 120 -0.40 14.06 -7.90
C ILE A 120 -1.88 13.97 -8.30
N LYS A 121 -2.49 12.78 -8.21
CA LYS A 121 -3.95 12.59 -8.47
C LYS A 121 -4.81 13.45 -7.55
N ASN A 122 -4.50 13.51 -6.26
CA ASN A 122 -5.22 14.35 -5.30
C ASN A 122 -5.07 15.84 -5.64
N ARG A 123 -3.85 16.30 -5.97
CA ARG A 123 -3.60 17.68 -6.39
C ARG A 123 -4.39 18.07 -7.64
N ARG A 124 -4.54 17.13 -8.58
CA ARG A 124 -5.38 17.33 -9.77
C ARG A 124 -6.86 17.47 -9.44
N THR A 125 -7.36 16.77 -8.41
CA THR A 125 -8.78 16.79 -8.01
C THR A 125 -9.09 17.98 -7.11
N GLU A 126 -8.26 18.24 -6.11
CA GLU A 126 -8.48 19.26 -5.08
C GLU A 126 -8.06 20.67 -5.52
N MET A 127 -7.10 20.75 -6.46
CA MET A 127 -6.60 22.00 -7.05
C MET A 127 -6.22 23.09 -6.02
N PRO A 128 -5.46 22.77 -4.95
CA PRO A 128 -5.09 23.75 -3.93
C PRO A 128 -4.29 24.92 -4.53
N ALA A 129 -4.58 26.15 -4.06
CA ALA A 129 -4.08 27.39 -4.67
C ALA A 129 -2.54 27.49 -4.68
N ASP A 130 -1.89 27.08 -3.58
CA ASP A 130 -0.45 27.22 -3.36
C ASP A 130 0.35 25.98 -3.79
N SER A 131 -0.12 25.23 -4.80
CA SER A 131 0.52 24.00 -5.28
C SER A 131 1.12 24.20 -6.65
N TYR A 132 2.42 23.92 -6.77
CA TYR A 132 3.13 23.85 -8.05
C TYR A 132 2.44 22.87 -9.03
N THR A 133 2.09 21.67 -8.56
CA THR A 133 1.36 20.65 -9.35
C THR A 133 0.06 21.21 -9.90
N THR A 134 -0.69 21.98 -9.08
CA THR A 134 -1.93 22.63 -9.50
C THR A 134 -1.68 23.67 -10.58
N ALA A 135 -0.62 24.49 -10.43
CA ALA A 135 -0.25 25.48 -11.44
C ALA A 135 0.09 24.80 -12.77
N LEU A 136 0.83 23.71 -12.73
CA LEU A 136 1.20 22.92 -13.89
C LEU A 136 -0.04 22.32 -14.60
N PHE A 137 -0.99 21.76 -13.88
CA PHE A 137 -2.25 21.28 -14.45
C PHE A 137 -3.09 22.38 -15.09
N LYS A 138 -3.10 23.59 -14.52
CA LYS A 138 -3.80 24.76 -15.08
C LYS A 138 -3.20 25.23 -16.39
N GLN A 139 -1.88 25.10 -16.55
CA GLN A 139 -1.18 25.49 -17.79
C GLN A 139 -1.39 24.48 -18.92
N GLY A 140 -1.80 23.24 -18.58
CA GLY A 140 -2.22 22.22 -19.54
C GLY A 140 -1.08 21.36 -20.07
N ILE A 141 -1.48 20.44 -20.96
CA ILE A 141 -0.60 19.35 -21.44
C ILE A 141 0.66 19.84 -22.15
N SER A 142 0.59 20.99 -22.84
CA SER A 142 1.75 21.54 -23.55
C SER A 142 2.87 21.92 -22.58
N GLU A 143 2.54 22.59 -21.48
CA GLU A 143 3.52 22.98 -20.47
C GLU A 143 4.04 21.78 -19.69
N MET A 144 3.16 20.81 -19.37
CA MET A 144 3.58 19.55 -18.74
C MET A 144 4.58 18.78 -19.63
N SER A 145 4.31 18.69 -20.93
CA SER A 145 5.22 18.02 -21.88
C SER A 145 6.55 18.74 -22.04
N LYS A 146 6.52 20.08 -22.00
CA LYS A 146 7.74 20.90 -22.06
C LYS A 146 8.58 20.67 -20.81
N LYS A 147 7.98 20.68 -19.62
CA LYS A 147 8.67 20.38 -18.38
C LYS A 147 9.29 18.99 -18.37
N LEU A 148 8.55 17.96 -18.79
CA LEU A 148 9.10 16.62 -18.93
C LEU A 148 10.36 16.61 -19.85
N GLY A 149 10.32 17.34 -20.97
CA GLY A 149 11.45 17.47 -21.88
C GLY A 149 12.67 18.18 -21.25
N GLU A 150 12.44 19.22 -20.44
CA GLU A 150 13.49 19.93 -19.69
C GLU A 150 14.18 18.96 -18.72
N GLU A 151 13.43 18.20 -17.91
CA GLU A 151 13.99 17.26 -16.92
C GLU A 151 14.79 16.12 -17.59
N VAL A 152 14.34 15.61 -18.74
CA VAL A 152 15.12 14.63 -19.52
C VAL A 152 16.49 15.18 -19.90
N VAL A 153 16.54 16.43 -20.36
CA VAL A 153 17.81 17.09 -20.77
C VAL A 153 18.70 17.32 -19.55
N GLU A 154 18.14 17.71 -18.39
CA GLU A 154 18.90 17.94 -17.16
C GLU A 154 19.52 16.62 -16.63
N VAL A 155 18.80 15.50 -16.68
CA VAL A 155 19.38 14.18 -16.39
C VAL A 155 20.55 13.86 -17.31
N ILE A 156 20.43 14.08 -18.63
CA ILE A 156 21.51 13.82 -19.59
C ILE A 156 22.74 14.70 -19.29
N ILE A 157 22.53 15.99 -19.03
CA ILE A 157 23.60 16.93 -18.70
C ILE A 157 24.29 16.53 -17.41
N SER A 158 23.52 16.21 -16.35
CA SER A 158 24.09 15.84 -15.06
C SER A 158 24.97 14.60 -15.11
N VAL A 159 24.63 13.63 -15.94
CA VAL A 159 25.42 12.39 -16.14
C VAL A 159 26.66 12.69 -17.01
N THR A 160 26.53 13.47 -18.08
CA THR A 160 27.63 13.72 -19.01
C THR A 160 28.68 14.67 -18.44
N GLU A 161 28.27 15.64 -17.61
CA GLU A 161 29.19 16.59 -16.97
C GLU A 161 29.80 16.06 -15.65
N GLY A 162 29.43 14.85 -15.21
CA GLY A 162 29.92 14.26 -13.97
C GLY A 162 29.50 15.02 -12.70
N LYS A 163 28.43 15.80 -12.79
CA LYS A 163 27.87 16.51 -11.63
C LYS A 163 27.16 15.52 -10.71
N ASN A 164 27.41 15.63 -9.40
CA ASN A 164 26.77 14.78 -8.38
C ASN A 164 25.27 15.10 -8.16
N ARG A 165 24.52 15.40 -9.23
CA ARG A 165 23.09 15.77 -9.18
C ARG A 165 22.19 14.84 -10.01
N SER A 166 22.74 13.74 -10.51
CA SER A 166 21.97 12.82 -11.36
C SER A 166 20.81 12.15 -10.63
N ILE A 167 20.90 11.99 -9.30
CA ILE A 167 19.83 11.42 -8.48
C ILE A 167 18.67 12.42 -8.34
N GLU A 168 18.98 13.68 -8.05
CA GLU A 168 18.01 14.76 -7.93
C GLU A 168 17.28 14.99 -9.26
N GLU A 169 18.01 15.13 -10.36
CA GLU A 169 17.42 15.33 -11.70
C GLU A 169 16.58 14.12 -12.13
N THR A 170 16.97 12.90 -11.74
CA THR A 170 16.16 11.69 -11.99
C THR A 170 14.87 11.70 -11.16
N ALA A 171 14.91 12.21 -9.94
CA ALA A 171 13.72 12.34 -9.11
C ALA A 171 12.74 13.38 -9.68
N ASP A 172 13.25 14.51 -10.19
CA ASP A 172 12.45 15.54 -10.86
C ASP A 172 11.83 14.99 -12.16
N LEU A 173 12.58 14.23 -12.94
CA LEU A 173 12.06 13.53 -14.12
C LEU A 173 10.92 12.58 -13.76
N LEU A 174 11.07 11.76 -12.69
CA LEU A 174 10.03 10.84 -12.22
C LEU A 174 8.77 11.56 -11.73
N TYR A 175 8.93 12.76 -11.18
CA TYR A 175 7.80 13.59 -10.76
C TYR A 175 6.99 14.11 -11.95
N HIS A 176 7.65 14.45 -13.07
CA HIS A 176 7.03 15.00 -14.27
C HIS A 176 6.53 13.94 -15.28
N LEU A 177 6.88 12.68 -15.07
CA LEU A 177 6.47 11.55 -15.91
C LEU A 177 5.01 11.13 -15.64
#